data_d3ba400cfbd20e4fb0f105271e3bb1f0
#
_entry.id   d3ba400cfbd20e4fb0f105271e3bb1f0
#
_cell.length_a   1.000
_cell.length_b   1.000
_cell.length_c   1.000
_cell.angle_alpha   90.00
_cell.angle_beta   90.00
_cell.angle_gamma   90.00
#
_symmetry.space_group_name_H-M   'P 1'
#
loop_
_entity.id
_entity.type
_entity.pdbx_description
1 polymer ?
#
loop_
_entity_poly.entity_id
_entity_poly.type
_entity_poly.pdbx_seq_one_letter_code
_entity_poly.pdbx_strand_id
1 'polypeptide(L)'
;MPHPRLLDPAKTALVIVDVQEAFRSVVGDFALTASRIAMAARGFQVLGVPILVTEQYPKGLGRTAEEIVLTLPDDFQFFEKTAFSSCGAGGFIERLQDGGVSQVALCGLETHICVNQTAHDLLDNGFEVHLLTDCVGSRFEHDKQAGLAKMQSSGVVPASVEMALFELMRDAKHEKFKEIQAIVK
;
A
#
# COMPACT_ATOMS: atom_id res chain seq x y z
N MET A 1 25.05 6.46 0.89
CA MET A 1 23.60 6.49 1.12
C MET A 1 22.92 5.96 -0.13
N PRO A 2 21.84 5.19 -0.02
CA PRO A 2 21.09 4.74 -1.20
C PRO A 2 20.50 5.93 -1.95
N HIS A 3 20.22 5.72 -3.24
CA HIS A 3 19.54 6.74 -4.05
C HIS A 3 18.18 7.07 -3.43
N PRO A 4 17.75 8.34 -3.33
CA PRO A 4 16.52 8.72 -2.63
C PRO A 4 15.24 8.06 -3.18
N ARG A 5 15.22 7.68 -4.47
CA ARG A 5 14.10 6.96 -5.08
C ARG A 5 14.12 5.44 -4.88
N LEU A 6 14.93 4.91 -3.99
CA LEU A 6 14.90 3.50 -3.60
C LEU A 6 14.42 3.39 -2.16
N LEU A 7 13.54 2.43 -1.89
CA LEU A 7 12.98 2.23 -0.57
C LEU A 7 14.07 1.87 0.47
N ASP A 8 13.97 2.46 1.65
CA ASP A 8 14.84 2.21 2.80
C ASP A 8 14.01 1.61 3.94
N PRO A 9 14.30 0.39 4.41
CA PRO A 9 13.49 -0.28 5.43
C PRO A 9 13.37 0.51 6.74
N ALA A 10 14.35 1.36 7.06
CA ALA A 10 14.34 2.19 8.27
C ALA A 10 13.37 3.39 8.18
N LYS A 11 12.83 3.71 6.99
CA LYS A 11 12.02 4.90 6.73
C LYS A 11 10.71 4.61 6.02
N THR A 12 10.47 3.36 5.66
CA THR A 12 9.33 2.95 4.84
C THR A 12 8.19 2.41 5.69
N ALA A 13 6.96 2.67 5.28
CA ALA A 13 5.77 1.93 5.69
C ALA A 13 4.98 1.46 4.47
N LEU A 14 4.30 0.32 4.57
CA LEU A 14 3.29 -0.11 3.61
C LEU A 14 1.93 0.48 4.03
N VAL A 15 1.25 1.14 3.10
CA VAL A 15 -0.11 1.64 3.29
C VAL A 15 -1.05 0.93 2.32
N ILE A 16 -2.04 0.23 2.88
CA ILE A 16 -3.07 -0.51 2.14
C ILE A 16 -4.39 0.27 2.26
N VAL A 17 -4.90 0.75 1.13
CA VAL A 17 -6.07 1.64 1.07
C VAL A 17 -7.31 0.84 0.67
N ASP A 18 -8.28 0.73 1.58
CA ASP A 18 -9.69 0.38 1.34
C ASP A 18 -9.95 -0.87 0.49
N VAL A 19 -9.19 -1.94 0.67
CA VAL A 19 -9.39 -3.20 -0.06
C VAL A 19 -10.49 -4.01 0.62
N GLN A 20 -11.74 -3.57 0.47
CA GLN A 20 -12.90 -4.09 1.20
C GLN A 20 -13.77 -5.02 0.37
N GLU A 21 -14.48 -5.93 1.04
CA GLU A 21 -15.28 -6.99 0.40
C GLU A 21 -16.35 -6.47 -0.57
N ALA A 22 -16.92 -5.28 -0.35
CA ALA A 22 -17.89 -4.71 -1.27
C ALA A 22 -17.35 -4.47 -2.69
N PHE A 23 -16.03 -4.30 -2.84
CA PHE A 23 -15.40 -4.13 -4.15
C PHE A 23 -15.21 -5.43 -4.93
N ARG A 24 -15.32 -6.60 -4.27
CA ARG A 24 -15.08 -7.91 -4.89
C ARG A 24 -15.97 -8.18 -6.11
N SER A 25 -17.19 -7.72 -6.10
CA SER A 25 -18.15 -7.94 -7.19
C SER A 25 -18.10 -6.88 -8.30
N VAL A 26 -17.41 -5.76 -8.08
CA VAL A 26 -17.43 -4.61 -9.01
C VAL A 26 -16.06 -4.27 -9.60
N VAL A 27 -14.97 -4.73 -8.98
CA VAL A 27 -13.60 -4.59 -9.52
C VAL A 27 -13.20 -5.93 -10.14
N GLY A 28 -13.07 -5.98 -11.46
CA GLY A 28 -12.86 -7.24 -12.20
C GLY A 28 -11.65 -8.05 -11.75
N ASP A 29 -10.54 -7.39 -11.40
CA ASP A 29 -9.29 -8.02 -10.97
C ASP A 29 -9.14 -8.07 -9.44
N PHE A 30 -10.25 -7.95 -8.68
CA PHE A 30 -10.19 -7.85 -7.22
C PHE A 30 -9.38 -8.96 -6.56
N ALA A 31 -9.67 -10.22 -6.90
CA ALA A 31 -8.99 -11.38 -6.29
C ALA A 31 -7.48 -11.37 -6.57
N LEU A 32 -7.07 -11.01 -7.79
CA LEU A 32 -5.67 -10.89 -8.15
C LEU A 32 -5.01 -9.73 -7.39
N THR A 33 -5.66 -8.57 -7.34
CA THR A 33 -5.17 -7.40 -6.60
C THR A 33 -5.03 -7.70 -5.11
N ALA A 34 -6.05 -8.29 -4.48
CA ALA A 34 -6.01 -8.67 -3.06
C ALA A 34 -4.89 -9.69 -2.77
N SER A 35 -4.69 -10.67 -3.65
CA SER A 35 -3.60 -11.65 -3.54
C SER A 35 -2.21 -10.99 -3.64
N ARG A 36 -2.03 -10.03 -4.57
CA ARG A 36 -0.79 -9.27 -4.69
C ARG A 36 -0.54 -8.39 -3.47
N ILE A 37 -1.56 -7.77 -2.92
CA ILE A 37 -1.46 -6.97 -1.67
C ILE A 37 -1.13 -7.87 -0.48
N ALA A 38 -1.74 -9.06 -0.38
CA ALA A 38 -1.40 -10.04 0.65
C ALA A 38 0.08 -10.49 0.54
N MET A 39 0.59 -10.68 -0.67
CA MET A 39 2.01 -10.93 -0.92
C MET A 39 2.88 -9.77 -0.43
N ALA A 40 2.52 -8.52 -0.75
CA ALA A 40 3.21 -7.34 -0.25
C ALA A 40 3.22 -7.30 1.28
N ALA A 41 2.06 -7.48 1.93
CA ALA A 41 1.93 -7.47 3.37
C ALA A 41 2.85 -8.50 4.04
N ARG A 42 2.87 -9.74 3.55
CA ARG A 42 3.79 -10.78 4.06
C ARG A 42 5.26 -10.37 3.90
N GLY A 43 5.64 -9.86 2.72
CA GLY A 43 7.02 -9.45 2.46
C GLY A 43 7.48 -8.31 3.35
N PHE A 44 6.64 -7.29 3.52
CA PHE A 44 6.93 -6.16 4.41
C PHE A 44 7.04 -6.59 5.87
N GLN A 45 6.18 -7.49 6.35
CA GLN A 45 6.29 -8.06 7.70
C GLN A 45 7.58 -8.84 7.91
N VAL A 46 7.97 -9.70 6.97
CA VAL A 46 9.24 -10.47 7.02
C VAL A 46 10.44 -9.53 7.15
N LEU A 47 10.37 -8.37 6.52
CA LEU A 47 11.42 -7.33 6.58
C LEU A 47 11.27 -6.38 7.79
N GLY A 48 10.27 -6.57 8.64
CA GLY A 48 10.04 -5.72 9.82
C GLY A 48 9.55 -4.31 9.50
N VAL A 49 9.01 -4.09 8.30
CA VAL A 49 8.49 -2.81 7.85
C VAL A 49 7.03 -2.64 8.29
N PRO A 50 6.66 -1.51 8.94
CA PRO A 50 5.32 -1.29 9.45
C PRO A 50 4.27 -1.25 8.34
N ILE A 51 3.05 -1.71 8.68
CA ILE A 51 1.89 -1.74 7.79
C ILE A 51 0.75 -0.93 8.41
N LEU A 52 0.11 -0.09 7.62
CA LEU A 52 -1.13 0.62 7.96
C LEU A 52 -2.20 0.22 6.95
N VAL A 53 -3.41 -0.03 7.43
CA VAL A 53 -4.56 -0.39 6.59
C VAL A 53 -5.72 0.54 6.90
N THR A 54 -6.36 1.10 5.86
CA THR A 54 -7.57 1.91 6.03
C THR A 54 -8.82 1.16 5.56
N GLU A 55 -9.95 1.50 6.17
CA GLU A 55 -11.29 1.04 5.78
C GLU A 55 -12.21 2.26 5.57
N GLN A 56 -12.73 2.39 4.36
CA GLN A 56 -13.70 3.42 3.99
C GLN A 56 -15.08 3.00 4.48
N TYR A 57 -15.69 3.77 5.42
CA TYR A 57 -17.05 3.54 5.90
C TYR A 57 -17.42 2.04 6.01
N PRO A 58 -16.79 1.28 6.93
CA PRO A 58 -16.88 -0.18 6.96
C PRO A 58 -18.31 -0.69 7.20
N LYS A 59 -19.19 0.13 7.80
CA LYS A 59 -20.62 -0.19 7.94
C LYS A 59 -21.34 -0.34 6.58
N GLY A 60 -20.86 0.33 5.55
CA GLY A 60 -21.42 0.28 4.20
C GLY A 60 -20.62 -0.61 3.25
N LEU A 61 -19.28 -0.55 3.30
CA LEU A 61 -18.42 -1.27 2.36
C LEU A 61 -17.85 -2.59 2.91
N GLY A 62 -18.18 -2.93 4.14
CA GLY A 62 -17.69 -4.17 4.78
C GLY A 62 -16.23 -4.03 5.24
N ARG A 63 -15.67 -5.17 5.66
CA ARG A 63 -14.31 -5.28 6.17
C ARG A 63 -13.30 -5.47 5.03
N THR A 64 -12.04 -5.24 5.36
CA THR A 64 -10.90 -5.59 4.51
C THR A 64 -10.97 -7.05 4.05
N ALA A 65 -10.58 -7.32 2.81
CA ALA A 65 -10.59 -8.63 2.18
C ALA A 65 -9.84 -9.68 3.01
N GLU A 66 -10.41 -10.88 3.11
CA GLU A 66 -9.89 -11.96 3.95
C GLU A 66 -8.46 -12.33 3.58
N GLU A 67 -8.09 -12.31 2.30
CA GLU A 67 -6.72 -12.60 1.81
C GLU A 67 -5.67 -11.70 2.48
N ILE A 68 -6.03 -10.45 2.79
CA ILE A 68 -5.15 -9.49 3.45
C ILE A 68 -5.19 -9.69 4.97
N VAL A 69 -6.41 -9.79 5.54
CA VAL A 69 -6.60 -9.96 6.99
C VAL A 69 -5.82 -11.16 7.53
N LEU A 70 -5.83 -12.29 6.81
CA LEU A 70 -5.08 -13.50 7.17
C LEU A 70 -3.55 -13.33 7.20
N THR A 71 -3.03 -12.23 6.65
CA THR A 71 -1.59 -11.90 6.73
C THR A 71 -1.24 -11.00 7.90
N LEU A 72 -2.23 -10.39 8.54
CA LEU A 72 -2.03 -9.41 9.61
C LEU A 72 -2.12 -10.09 11.00
N PRO A 73 -1.53 -9.51 12.04
CA PRO A 73 -1.72 -9.98 13.41
C PRO A 73 -3.20 -9.94 13.84
N ASP A 74 -3.60 -10.84 14.74
CA ASP A 74 -4.99 -10.95 15.24
C ASP A 74 -5.50 -9.66 15.92
N ASP A 75 -4.62 -8.88 16.52
CA ASP A 75 -4.90 -7.61 17.20
C ASP A 75 -4.65 -6.38 16.33
N PHE A 76 -4.55 -6.55 15.01
CA PHE A 76 -4.26 -5.47 14.08
C PHE A 76 -5.33 -4.37 14.13
N GLN A 77 -4.90 -3.11 14.18
CA GLN A 77 -5.78 -1.95 14.25
C GLN A 77 -5.95 -1.30 12.89
N PHE A 78 -7.18 -1.27 12.38
CA PHE A 78 -7.54 -0.61 11.13
C PHE A 78 -7.89 0.85 11.37
N PHE A 79 -7.56 1.73 10.39
CA PHE A 79 -7.95 3.13 10.39
C PHE A 79 -9.26 3.30 9.63
N GLU A 80 -10.36 3.53 10.36
CA GLU A 80 -11.66 3.83 9.73
C GLU A 80 -11.72 5.29 9.29
N LYS A 81 -12.31 5.55 8.12
CA LYS A 81 -12.46 6.89 7.57
C LYS A 81 -13.75 7.07 6.76
N THR A 82 -14.19 8.31 6.61
CA THR A 82 -15.23 8.73 5.66
C THR A 82 -14.64 9.57 4.52
N ALA A 83 -13.53 10.26 4.76
CA ALA A 83 -12.77 10.93 3.71
C ALA A 83 -12.24 9.90 2.68
N PHE A 84 -12.11 10.28 1.42
CA PHE A 84 -11.53 9.38 0.42
C PHE A 84 -10.04 9.17 0.67
N SER A 85 -9.30 10.22 0.98
CA SER A 85 -7.89 10.12 1.38
C SER A 85 -7.74 9.44 2.74
N SER A 86 -6.75 8.54 2.86
CA SER A 86 -6.35 7.93 4.14
C SER A 86 -5.81 8.95 5.13
N CYS A 87 -5.28 10.07 4.65
CA CYS A 87 -4.79 11.17 5.50
C CYS A 87 -5.93 11.85 6.30
N GLY A 88 -7.18 11.65 5.91
CA GLY A 88 -8.36 12.09 6.66
C GLY A 88 -8.79 11.14 7.78
N ALA A 89 -8.13 9.99 7.96
CA ALA A 89 -8.37 9.11 9.10
C ALA A 89 -7.65 9.64 10.35
N GLY A 90 -8.36 9.70 11.47
CA GLY A 90 -7.77 10.20 12.72
C GLY A 90 -6.56 9.40 13.18
N GLY A 91 -5.44 10.07 13.45
CA GLY A 91 -4.19 9.46 13.91
C GLY A 91 -3.35 8.78 12.82
N PHE A 92 -3.78 8.81 11.54
CA PHE A 92 -3.07 8.11 10.45
C PHE A 92 -1.71 8.78 10.13
N ILE A 93 -1.71 10.10 9.94
CA ILE A 93 -0.48 10.86 9.66
C ILE A 93 0.45 10.84 10.87
N GLU A 94 -0.09 11.04 12.07
CA GLU A 94 0.67 10.97 13.30
C GLU A 94 1.36 9.61 13.46
N ARG A 95 0.66 8.52 13.14
CA ARG A 95 1.23 7.15 13.21
C ARG A 95 2.43 6.96 12.28
N LEU A 96 2.39 7.54 11.07
CA LEU A 96 3.52 7.53 10.14
C LEU A 96 4.69 8.37 10.67
N GLN A 97 4.42 9.58 11.15
CA GLN A 97 5.42 10.50 11.66
C GLN A 97 6.11 9.99 12.92
N ASP A 98 5.35 9.49 13.89
CA ASP A 98 5.86 8.90 15.13
C ASP A 98 6.71 7.64 14.87
N GLY A 99 6.40 6.91 13.80
CA GLY A 99 7.20 5.79 13.31
C GLY A 99 8.49 6.19 12.57
N GLY A 100 8.78 7.47 12.41
CA GLY A 100 9.93 7.96 11.65
C GLY A 100 9.84 7.68 10.14
N VAL A 101 8.62 7.44 9.64
CA VAL A 101 8.38 7.14 8.22
C VAL A 101 8.56 8.42 7.40
N SER A 102 9.27 8.30 6.30
CA SER A 102 9.39 9.34 5.26
C SER A 102 9.10 8.81 3.85
N GLN A 103 9.04 7.49 3.69
CA GLN A 103 8.70 6.81 2.44
C GLN A 103 7.47 5.92 2.64
N VAL A 104 6.50 6.00 1.74
CA VAL A 104 5.28 5.19 1.78
C VAL A 104 5.20 4.32 0.53
N ALA A 105 5.22 3.00 0.70
CA ALA A 105 4.78 2.06 -0.32
C ALA A 105 3.24 2.01 -0.28
N LEU A 106 2.58 2.48 -1.33
CA LEU A 106 1.13 2.68 -1.40
C LEU A 106 0.48 1.64 -2.31
N CYS A 107 -0.63 1.07 -1.89
CA CYS A 107 -1.44 0.15 -2.69
C CYS A 107 -2.92 0.21 -2.27
N GLY A 108 -3.80 -0.45 -3.01
CA GLY A 108 -5.21 -0.56 -2.64
C GLY A 108 -6.22 -0.13 -3.71
N LEU A 109 -7.42 0.24 -3.28
CA LEU A 109 -8.59 0.56 -4.11
C LEU A 109 -9.24 1.90 -3.72
N GLU A 110 -9.91 2.57 -4.64
CA GLU A 110 -9.73 2.50 -6.08
C GLU A 110 -8.61 3.44 -6.49
N THR A 111 -7.84 3.03 -7.49
CA THR A 111 -6.66 3.76 -7.97
C THR A 111 -6.93 5.24 -8.21
N HIS A 112 -8.04 5.58 -8.85
CA HIS A 112 -8.40 6.94 -9.27
C HIS A 112 -9.12 7.76 -8.21
N ILE A 113 -9.53 7.15 -7.08
CA ILE A 113 -10.24 7.84 -5.99
C ILE A 113 -9.39 7.86 -4.73
N CYS A 114 -9.54 6.84 -3.86
CA CYS A 114 -8.92 6.83 -2.52
C CYS A 114 -7.39 6.75 -2.61
N VAL A 115 -6.84 5.90 -3.49
CA VAL A 115 -5.39 5.79 -3.67
C VAL A 115 -4.81 7.09 -4.24
N ASN A 116 -5.43 7.66 -5.28
CA ASN A 116 -4.99 8.92 -5.88
C ASN A 116 -5.00 10.09 -4.87
N GLN A 117 -6.08 10.27 -4.11
CA GLN A 117 -6.15 11.34 -3.12
C GLN A 117 -5.17 11.12 -1.97
N THR A 118 -5.04 9.88 -1.48
CA THR A 118 -4.06 9.53 -0.44
C THR A 118 -2.63 9.84 -0.91
N ALA A 119 -2.30 9.47 -2.15
CA ALA A 119 -0.96 9.73 -2.70
C ALA A 119 -0.63 11.23 -2.73
N HIS A 120 -1.57 12.08 -3.18
CA HIS A 120 -1.34 13.52 -3.24
C HIS A 120 -1.24 14.16 -1.85
N ASP A 121 -2.11 13.76 -0.91
CA ASP A 121 -2.05 14.27 0.45
C ASP A 121 -0.77 13.82 1.18
N LEU A 122 -0.29 12.59 0.92
CA LEU A 122 1.00 12.13 1.45
C LEU A 122 2.17 12.96 0.89
N LEU A 123 2.18 13.26 -0.41
CA LEU A 123 3.19 14.14 -1.02
C LEU A 123 3.15 15.54 -0.39
N ASP A 124 1.95 16.11 -0.18
CA ASP A 124 1.77 17.43 0.45
C ASP A 124 2.23 17.45 1.93
N ASN A 125 2.12 16.32 2.61
CA ASN A 125 2.67 16.12 3.96
C ASN A 125 4.17 15.78 3.98
N GLY A 126 4.86 15.82 2.85
CA GLY A 126 6.31 15.67 2.73
C GLY A 126 6.81 14.22 2.68
N PHE A 127 5.92 13.24 2.49
CA PHE A 127 6.32 11.85 2.28
C PHE A 127 6.74 11.61 0.83
N GLU A 128 7.70 10.74 0.62
CA GLU A 128 8.00 10.14 -0.69
C GLU A 128 7.06 8.95 -0.90
N VAL A 129 6.32 8.93 -2.01
CA VAL A 129 5.30 7.92 -2.28
C VAL A 129 5.75 7.01 -3.42
N HIS A 130 5.82 5.70 -3.14
CA HIS A 130 6.07 4.63 -4.09
C HIS A 130 4.78 3.84 -4.30
N LEU A 131 4.20 3.91 -5.49
CA LEU A 131 2.96 3.20 -5.82
C LEU A 131 3.26 1.79 -6.32
N LEU A 132 2.75 0.76 -5.63
CA LEU A 132 2.82 -0.62 -6.09
C LEU A 132 1.80 -0.85 -7.19
N THR A 133 2.21 -0.68 -8.45
CA THR A 133 1.31 -0.64 -9.62
C THR A 133 0.61 -1.96 -9.90
N ASP A 134 1.18 -3.08 -9.45
CA ASP A 134 0.59 -4.43 -9.50
C ASP A 134 -0.33 -4.74 -8.30
N CYS A 135 -0.50 -3.77 -7.40
CA CYS A 135 -1.33 -3.85 -6.19
C CYS A 135 -2.42 -2.76 -6.15
N VAL A 136 -2.86 -2.26 -7.29
CA VAL A 136 -3.94 -1.26 -7.38
C VAL A 136 -4.97 -1.66 -8.43
N GLY A 137 -6.22 -1.30 -8.20
CA GLY A 137 -7.33 -1.62 -9.08
C GLY A 137 -8.38 -0.52 -9.12
N SER A 138 -9.23 -0.57 -10.12
CA SER A 138 -10.43 0.27 -10.26
C SER A 138 -11.51 -0.50 -11.01
N ARG A 139 -12.78 -0.09 -10.86
CA ARG A 139 -13.91 -0.69 -11.58
C ARG A 139 -13.77 -0.58 -13.10
N PHE A 140 -13.16 0.51 -13.57
CA PHE A 140 -12.95 0.75 -14.99
C PHE A 140 -11.47 1.01 -15.29
N GLU A 141 -10.95 0.38 -16.36
CA GLU A 141 -9.53 0.48 -16.71
C GLU A 141 -9.12 1.92 -17.10
N HIS A 142 -9.97 2.66 -17.78
CA HIS A 142 -9.66 4.06 -18.15
C HIS A 142 -9.48 4.96 -16.94
N ASP A 143 -10.25 4.75 -15.86
CA ASP A 143 -10.10 5.48 -14.59
C ASP A 143 -8.81 5.08 -13.87
N LYS A 144 -8.48 3.76 -13.86
CA LYS A 144 -7.21 3.27 -13.33
C LYS A 144 -6.03 3.94 -14.02
N GLN A 145 -6.03 3.96 -15.37
CA GLN A 145 -4.95 4.56 -16.14
C GLN A 145 -4.85 6.07 -15.90
N ALA A 146 -5.98 6.79 -15.84
CA ALA A 146 -5.99 8.22 -15.51
C ALA A 146 -5.40 8.49 -14.11
N GLY A 147 -5.77 7.68 -13.11
CA GLY A 147 -5.23 7.77 -11.76
C GLY A 147 -3.71 7.54 -11.72
N LEU A 148 -3.23 6.48 -12.39
CA LEU A 148 -1.79 6.17 -12.48
C LEU A 148 -1.01 7.31 -13.13
N ALA A 149 -1.47 7.81 -14.28
CA ALA A 149 -0.81 8.90 -15.00
C ALA A 149 -0.76 10.18 -14.17
N LYS A 150 -1.86 10.53 -13.48
CA LYS A 150 -1.93 11.71 -12.62
C LYS A 150 -0.96 11.62 -11.45
N MET A 151 -0.94 10.52 -10.71
CA MET A 151 -0.03 10.31 -9.59
C MET A 151 1.44 10.37 -10.03
N GLN A 152 1.77 9.71 -11.15
CA GLN A 152 3.14 9.74 -11.69
C GLN A 152 3.58 11.15 -12.08
N SER A 153 2.70 11.95 -12.72
CA SER A 153 2.99 13.35 -13.08
C SER A 153 3.20 14.25 -11.86
N SER A 154 2.64 13.88 -10.71
CA SER A 154 2.78 14.61 -9.44
C SER A 154 4.00 14.18 -8.62
N GLY A 155 4.82 13.24 -9.12
CA GLY A 155 6.06 12.83 -8.46
C GLY A 155 5.99 11.50 -7.70
N VAL A 156 4.84 10.80 -7.75
CA VAL A 156 4.73 9.43 -7.22
C VAL A 156 5.63 8.50 -8.03
N VAL A 157 6.45 7.70 -7.33
CA VAL A 157 7.40 6.77 -7.94
C VAL A 157 6.68 5.44 -8.23
N PRO A 158 6.63 4.97 -9.49
CA PRO A 158 6.07 3.65 -9.78
C PRO A 158 7.02 2.55 -9.30
N ALA A 159 6.44 1.51 -8.68
CA ALA A 159 7.12 0.29 -8.25
C ALA A 159 6.22 -0.93 -8.48
N SER A 160 6.75 -2.12 -8.26
CA SER A 160 5.98 -3.35 -8.08
C SER A 160 6.30 -3.97 -6.72
N VAL A 161 5.52 -4.97 -6.29
CA VAL A 161 5.83 -5.69 -5.03
C VAL A 161 7.24 -6.24 -5.04
N GLU A 162 7.65 -6.91 -6.12
CA GLU A 162 8.97 -7.49 -6.21
C GLU A 162 10.07 -6.42 -6.18
N MET A 163 9.93 -5.32 -6.92
CA MET A 163 10.86 -4.19 -6.86
C MET A 163 11.00 -3.67 -5.43
N ALA A 164 9.89 -3.39 -4.76
CA ALA A 164 9.89 -2.86 -3.40
C ALA A 164 10.60 -3.79 -2.41
N LEU A 165 10.29 -5.08 -2.43
CA LEU A 165 10.90 -6.05 -1.52
C LEU A 165 12.41 -6.21 -1.75
N PHE A 166 12.86 -6.19 -3.00
CA PHE A 166 14.29 -6.27 -3.32
C PHE A 166 15.03 -4.94 -3.04
N GLU A 167 14.37 -3.80 -3.21
CA GLU A 167 14.89 -2.51 -2.78
C GLU A 167 15.09 -2.44 -1.27
N LEU A 168 14.14 -2.94 -0.48
CA LEU A 168 14.24 -3.00 0.98
C LEU A 168 15.37 -3.91 1.46
N MET A 169 15.63 -5.03 0.79
CA MET A 169 16.72 -5.97 1.15
C MET A 169 18.10 -5.50 0.71
N ARG A 170 18.22 -4.85 -0.45
CA ARG A 170 19.47 -4.35 -1.06
C ARG A 170 20.48 -5.40 -1.51
N ASP A 171 20.60 -6.53 -0.83
CA ASP A 171 21.69 -7.50 -1.07
C ASP A 171 21.14 -8.94 -1.03
N ALA A 172 21.59 -9.77 -1.96
CA ALA A 172 21.27 -11.20 -2.00
C ALA A 172 21.81 -11.99 -0.80
N LYS A 173 22.72 -11.40 -0.01
CA LYS A 173 23.20 -11.94 1.26
C LYS A 173 22.30 -11.58 2.46
N HIS A 174 21.25 -10.79 2.24
CA HIS A 174 20.30 -10.43 3.29
C HIS A 174 19.74 -11.70 3.95
N GLU A 175 19.66 -11.73 5.28
CA GLU A 175 19.24 -12.92 6.05
C GLU A 175 17.85 -13.44 5.63
N LYS A 176 16.95 -12.54 5.21
CA LYS A 176 15.58 -12.84 4.74
C LYS A 176 15.48 -13.14 3.24
N PHE A 177 16.58 -13.17 2.49
CA PHE A 177 16.55 -13.33 1.03
C PHE A 177 15.76 -14.55 0.56
N LYS A 178 16.00 -15.73 1.16
CA LYS A 178 15.32 -16.97 0.76
C LYS A 178 13.82 -16.93 1.06
N GLU A 179 13.44 -16.30 2.18
CA GLU A 179 12.05 -16.14 2.60
C GLU A 179 11.29 -15.21 1.64
N ILE A 180 11.87 -14.05 1.31
CA ILE A 180 11.31 -13.12 0.32
C ILE A 180 11.24 -13.76 -1.07
N GLN A 181 12.28 -14.45 -1.50
CA GLN A 181 12.27 -15.16 -2.79
C GLN A 181 11.15 -16.21 -2.87
N ALA A 182 10.80 -16.87 -1.78
CA ALA A 182 9.69 -17.82 -1.75
C ALA A 182 8.31 -17.12 -1.82
N ILE A 183 8.21 -15.89 -1.31
CA ILE A 183 6.97 -15.10 -1.34
C ILE A 183 6.65 -14.59 -2.75
N VAL A 184 7.67 -14.20 -3.54
CA VAL A 184 7.46 -13.57 -4.86
C VAL A 184 7.42 -14.57 -6.04
N LYS A 185 7.72 -15.86 -5.80
CA LYS A 185 7.61 -16.94 -6.79
C LYS A 185 6.18 -17.42 -6.97
#